data_3e62024cf0f24f3d598e3b04205df3c2
#
_entry.id   3e62024cf0f24f3d598e3b04205df3c2
#
_cell.length_a   1.000
_cell.length_b   1.000
_cell.length_c   1.000
_cell.angle_alpha   90.00
_cell.angle_beta   90.00
_cell.angle_gamma   90.00
#
_symmetry.space_group_name_H-M   'P 1'
#
loop_
_entity.id
_entity.type
_entity.pdbx_description
1 polymer ?
#
loop_
_entity_poly.entity_id
_entity_poly.type
_entity_poly.pdbx_seq_one_letter_code
_entity_poly.pdbx_strand_id
1 'polypeptide(L)'
;AHVARLEKYGPEFAAAVRSFGFDEMNYYFRGADALSYYCLLRERKPASVVEIGQGSSTRVALAALERNGAETGRAATFVSIDPYTRLLGDELKAEHTQFECIQQPLQQVPVKALLARCQEDALLFVDSSHVYKHGSDVWHLMHQVYPHLPVGCLLHVHDIVLPYPWLKDFYLEQKWFWNEQEMLEAFLAFNQSFQVRLPVHLLHRDSVRVRQTVAAVATALPQRDDGFSFYMERVA
;
A
#
# COMPACT_ATOMS: atom_id res chain seq x y z
N ALA A 1 8.68 -10.28 -13.48
CA ALA A 1 8.62 -8.83 -13.18
C ALA A 1 8.97 -8.58 -11.71
N HIS A 2 8.24 -9.14 -10.71
CA HIS A 2 8.43 -8.81 -9.28
C HIS A 2 9.87 -9.05 -8.78
N VAL A 3 10.44 -10.24 -9.02
CA VAL A 3 11.83 -10.57 -8.65
C VAL A 3 12.82 -9.53 -9.21
N ALA A 4 12.72 -9.20 -10.50
CA ALA A 4 13.62 -8.22 -11.12
C ALA A 4 13.51 -6.82 -10.47
N ARG A 5 12.31 -6.44 -10.00
CA ARG A 5 12.08 -5.22 -9.26
C ARG A 5 12.76 -5.24 -7.89
N LEU A 6 12.63 -6.36 -7.16
CA LEU A 6 13.29 -6.57 -5.87
C LEU A 6 14.81 -6.54 -6.01
N GLU A 7 15.36 -7.23 -7.01
CA GLU A 7 16.81 -7.24 -7.30
C GLU A 7 17.34 -5.84 -7.62
N LYS A 8 16.54 -5.02 -8.33
CA LYS A 8 16.95 -3.67 -8.75
C LYS A 8 16.90 -2.64 -7.63
N TYR A 9 15.82 -2.60 -6.86
CA TYR A 9 15.57 -1.53 -5.89
C TYR A 9 15.70 -1.98 -4.43
N GLY A 10 15.67 -3.28 -4.17
CA GLY A 10 15.81 -3.83 -2.82
C GLY A 10 17.11 -3.47 -2.12
N PRO A 11 18.28 -3.45 -2.79
CA PRO A 11 19.55 -3.10 -2.14
C PRO A 11 19.59 -1.71 -1.51
N GLU A 12 18.82 -0.76 -2.02
CA GLU A 12 18.76 0.59 -1.45
C GLU A 12 17.70 0.77 -0.35
N PHE A 13 16.76 -0.17 -0.22
CA PHE A 13 15.58 -0.08 0.65
C PHE A 13 15.93 0.30 2.10
N ALA A 14 16.76 -0.50 2.76
CA ALA A 14 17.05 -0.33 4.17
C ALA A 14 17.65 1.06 4.50
N ALA A 15 18.58 1.54 3.67
CA ALA A 15 19.16 2.86 3.85
C ALA A 15 18.14 3.99 3.61
N ALA A 16 17.31 3.85 2.57
CA ALA A 16 16.32 4.84 2.22
C ALA A 16 15.24 5.00 3.31
N VAL A 17 14.68 3.90 3.81
CA VAL A 17 13.57 3.97 4.78
C VAL A 17 14.02 4.40 6.17
N ARG A 18 15.26 4.10 6.57
CA ARG A 18 15.83 4.57 7.84
C ARG A 18 15.93 6.10 7.92
N SER A 19 16.21 6.77 6.80
CA SER A 19 16.26 8.24 6.76
C SER A 19 14.91 8.89 7.06
N PHE A 20 13.82 8.15 6.94
CA PHE A 20 12.45 8.55 7.29
C PHE A 20 11.97 7.95 8.62
N GLY A 21 12.87 7.41 9.44
CA GLY A 21 12.52 6.85 10.74
C GLY A 21 11.65 5.59 10.67
N PHE A 22 11.74 4.83 9.57
CA PHE A 22 11.04 3.56 9.47
C PHE A 22 11.73 2.53 10.37
N ASP A 23 10.94 1.92 11.24
CA ASP A 23 11.38 0.80 12.06
C ASP A 23 11.12 -0.51 11.30
N GLU A 24 12.17 -1.19 10.88
CA GLU A 24 12.09 -2.47 10.17
C GLU A 24 11.50 -3.59 11.05
N MET A 25 11.49 -3.41 12.36
CA MET A 25 10.90 -4.34 13.34
C MET A 25 9.46 -3.97 13.74
N ASN A 26 8.87 -2.93 13.12
CA ASN A 26 7.49 -2.58 13.40
C ASN A 26 6.56 -3.77 13.14
N TYR A 27 5.44 -3.82 13.86
CA TYR A 27 4.54 -4.97 13.84
C TYR A 27 3.56 -4.95 12.65
N TYR A 28 3.25 -3.76 12.11
CA TYR A 28 2.09 -3.59 11.24
C TYR A 28 2.41 -3.61 9.74
N PHE A 29 3.46 -2.94 9.31
CA PHE A 29 3.83 -2.83 7.89
C PHE A 29 5.32 -3.05 7.71
N ARG A 30 5.72 -4.28 7.42
CA ARG A 30 7.13 -4.68 7.40
C ARG A 30 7.40 -5.75 6.32
N GLY A 31 8.61 -6.26 6.29
CA GLY A 31 8.97 -7.44 5.51
C GLY A 31 8.67 -7.29 4.02
N ALA A 32 7.98 -8.27 3.50
CA ALA A 32 7.63 -8.33 2.09
C ALA A 32 6.73 -7.18 1.64
N ASP A 33 5.85 -6.68 2.53
CA ASP A 33 4.96 -5.56 2.23
C ASP A 33 5.74 -4.26 2.03
N ALA A 34 6.54 -3.89 3.03
CA ALA A 34 7.34 -2.67 2.98
C ALA A 34 8.32 -2.67 1.80
N LEU A 35 9.03 -3.79 1.59
CA LEU A 35 9.96 -3.93 0.48
C LEU A 35 9.26 -3.89 -0.88
N SER A 36 8.14 -4.61 -1.04
CA SER A 36 7.38 -4.64 -2.29
C SER A 36 6.81 -3.27 -2.63
N TYR A 37 6.28 -2.56 -1.62
CA TYR A 37 5.73 -1.22 -1.78
C TYR A 37 6.82 -0.23 -2.19
N TYR A 38 7.94 -0.20 -1.48
CA TYR A 38 9.08 0.63 -1.84
C TYR A 38 9.52 0.40 -3.27
N CYS A 39 9.84 -0.86 -3.62
CA CYS A 39 10.35 -1.22 -4.94
C CYS A 39 9.33 -0.90 -6.06
N LEU A 40 8.03 -1.02 -5.79
CA LEU A 40 6.99 -0.71 -6.75
C LEU A 40 6.89 0.80 -6.99
N LEU A 41 6.93 1.61 -5.95
CA LEU A 41 6.97 3.08 -6.05
C LEU A 41 8.22 3.55 -6.79
N ARG A 42 9.37 2.92 -6.53
CA ARG A 42 10.64 3.22 -7.23
C ARG A 42 10.56 2.91 -8.73
N GLU A 43 9.88 1.84 -9.11
CA GLU A 43 9.72 1.46 -10.51
C GLU A 43 8.70 2.33 -11.24
N ARG A 44 7.52 2.52 -10.65
CA ARG A 44 6.41 3.23 -11.30
C ARG A 44 6.61 4.75 -11.32
N LYS A 45 7.28 5.29 -10.31
CA LYS A 45 7.49 6.75 -10.16
C LYS A 45 6.19 7.55 -10.28
N PRO A 46 5.14 7.19 -9.50
CA PRO A 46 3.84 7.83 -9.63
C PRO A 46 3.94 9.32 -9.37
N ALA A 47 3.17 10.13 -10.12
CA ALA A 47 3.07 11.56 -9.88
C ALA A 47 2.25 11.88 -8.62
N SER A 48 1.35 10.97 -8.22
CA SER A 48 0.49 11.12 -7.05
C SER A 48 0.37 9.80 -6.29
N VAL A 49 0.44 9.89 -4.97
CA VAL A 49 0.07 8.81 -4.04
C VAL A 49 -1.00 9.34 -3.10
N VAL A 50 -2.05 8.56 -2.93
CA VAL A 50 -3.09 8.81 -1.91
C VAL A 50 -3.06 7.62 -0.96
N GLU A 51 -3.00 7.87 0.33
CA GLU A 51 -2.97 6.85 1.38
C GLU A 51 -4.17 7.01 2.30
N ILE A 52 -4.89 5.93 2.53
CA ILE A 52 -5.95 5.82 3.51
C ILE A 52 -5.44 4.95 4.66
N GLY A 53 -5.33 5.54 5.84
CA GLY A 53 -4.64 4.94 6.99
C GLY A 53 -3.15 5.30 7.00
N GLN A 54 -2.74 6.05 8.02
CA GLN A 54 -1.38 6.55 8.18
C GLN A 54 -0.57 5.66 9.11
N GLY A 55 0.69 5.39 8.74
CA GLY A 55 1.54 4.58 9.59
C GLY A 55 2.97 4.38 9.10
N SER A 56 3.48 3.19 9.30
CA SER A 56 4.81 2.80 8.80
C SER A 56 4.87 2.82 7.28
N SER A 57 3.78 2.54 6.58
CA SER A 57 3.64 2.63 5.12
C SER A 57 3.94 4.04 4.59
N THR A 58 3.50 5.08 5.30
CA THR A 58 3.76 6.48 4.97
C THR A 58 5.25 6.77 4.88
N ARG A 59 6.04 6.25 5.82
CA ARG A 59 7.49 6.42 5.86
C ARG A 59 8.18 5.73 4.67
N VAL A 60 7.70 4.55 4.31
CA VAL A 60 8.17 3.80 3.14
C VAL A 60 7.85 4.55 1.85
N ALA A 61 6.63 5.08 1.73
CA ALA A 61 6.23 5.86 0.56
C ALA A 61 7.07 7.12 0.41
N LEU A 62 7.24 7.90 1.47
CA LEU A 62 8.07 9.11 1.46
C LEU A 62 9.50 8.79 1.03
N ALA A 63 10.13 7.75 1.60
CA ALA A 63 11.47 7.36 1.23
C ALA A 63 11.62 7.05 -0.28
N ALA A 64 10.64 6.37 -0.86
CA ALA A 64 10.64 6.04 -2.28
C ALA A 64 10.41 7.28 -3.16
N LEU A 65 9.44 8.13 -2.79
CA LEU A 65 9.07 9.32 -3.55
C LEU A 65 10.18 10.37 -3.53
N GLU A 66 10.80 10.61 -2.38
CA GLU A 66 11.97 11.49 -2.25
C GLU A 66 13.10 11.08 -3.19
N ARG A 67 13.40 9.79 -3.20
CA ARG A 67 14.42 9.26 -4.08
C ARG A 67 14.05 9.41 -5.56
N ASN A 68 12.78 9.20 -5.89
CA ASN A 68 12.28 9.43 -7.25
C ASN A 68 12.40 10.89 -7.66
N GLY A 69 12.01 11.81 -6.78
CA GLY A 69 12.09 13.25 -7.02
C GLY A 69 13.50 13.73 -7.21
N ALA A 70 14.44 13.29 -6.35
CA ALA A 70 15.88 13.60 -6.49
C ALA A 70 16.46 13.10 -7.82
N GLU A 71 16.05 11.91 -8.30
CA GLU A 71 16.53 11.37 -9.58
C GLU A 71 15.90 12.01 -10.81
N THR A 72 14.64 12.40 -10.74
CA THR A 72 13.88 12.86 -11.92
C THR A 72 13.77 14.37 -12.00
N GLY A 73 14.05 15.10 -10.91
CA GLY A 73 13.78 16.52 -10.76
C GLY A 73 12.29 16.88 -10.69
N ARG A 74 11.40 15.89 -10.51
CA ARG A 74 9.94 16.09 -10.43
C ARG A 74 9.43 15.67 -9.08
N ALA A 75 8.81 16.61 -8.36
CA ALA A 75 8.13 16.34 -7.11
C ALA A 75 6.84 15.55 -7.33
N ALA A 76 6.63 14.52 -6.51
CA ALA A 76 5.33 13.84 -6.43
C ALA A 76 4.43 14.53 -5.39
N THR A 77 3.11 14.38 -5.56
CA THR A 77 2.16 14.71 -4.49
C THR A 77 1.88 13.46 -3.66
N PHE A 78 1.86 13.60 -2.34
CA PHE A 78 1.50 12.51 -1.44
C PHE A 78 0.51 13.02 -0.40
N VAL A 79 -0.68 12.44 -0.38
CA VAL A 79 -1.75 12.80 0.57
C VAL A 79 -2.06 11.59 1.42
N SER A 80 -1.95 11.73 2.74
CA SER A 80 -2.36 10.71 3.71
C SER A 80 -3.61 11.18 4.45
N ILE A 81 -4.62 10.32 4.50
CA ILE A 81 -5.94 10.57 5.10
C ILE A 81 -6.11 9.61 6.27
N ASP A 82 -6.15 10.15 7.49
CA ASP A 82 -6.31 9.37 8.72
C ASP A 82 -6.93 10.25 9.81
N PRO A 83 -7.94 9.79 10.56
CA PRO A 83 -8.47 10.54 11.69
C PRO A 83 -7.48 10.67 12.85
N TYR A 84 -6.45 9.81 12.91
CA TYR A 84 -5.50 9.70 14.02
C TYR A 84 -4.06 9.95 13.58
N THR A 85 -3.65 11.18 13.42
CA THR A 85 -2.30 11.56 12.91
C THR A 85 -1.15 11.35 13.90
N ARG A 86 -1.26 10.43 14.83
CA ARG A 86 -0.31 10.25 15.95
C ARG A 86 1.09 9.75 15.54
N LEU A 87 1.25 9.26 14.33
CA LEU A 87 2.48 8.55 13.93
C LEU A 87 3.47 9.41 13.13
N LEU A 88 3.06 10.58 12.71
CA LEU A 88 3.92 11.50 11.98
C LEU A 88 4.09 12.77 12.82
N GLY A 89 5.16 12.81 13.62
CA GLY A 89 5.60 14.09 14.21
C GLY A 89 6.00 15.08 13.12
N ASP A 90 6.17 16.34 13.49
CA ASP A 90 6.64 17.46 12.61
C ASP A 90 8.02 17.20 11.96
N GLU A 91 8.58 15.99 12.12
CA GLU A 91 9.95 15.64 11.76
C GLU A 91 10.11 15.11 10.34
N LEU A 92 9.01 14.78 9.62
CA LEU A 92 9.13 14.26 8.26
C LEU A 92 9.35 15.40 7.26
N LYS A 93 10.61 15.70 7.02
CA LYS A 93 11.01 16.68 6.00
C LYS A 93 11.11 15.98 4.64
N ALA A 94 10.24 16.35 3.73
CA ALA A 94 10.28 15.98 2.34
C ALA A 94 10.74 17.18 1.50
N GLU A 95 11.79 17.01 0.70
CA GLU A 95 12.33 18.07 -0.16
C GLU A 95 11.82 17.95 -1.60
N HIS A 96 11.53 16.71 -2.01
CA HIS A 96 11.11 16.34 -3.37
C HIS A 96 9.69 15.76 -3.42
N THR A 97 8.93 15.85 -2.32
CA THR A 97 7.55 15.35 -2.23
C THR A 97 6.66 16.40 -1.57
N GLN A 98 5.56 16.75 -2.23
CA GLN A 98 4.54 17.60 -1.65
C GLN A 98 3.65 16.74 -0.75
N PHE A 99 3.96 16.70 0.55
CA PHE A 99 3.26 15.86 1.52
C PHE A 99 2.17 16.65 2.25
N GLU A 100 0.96 16.09 2.30
CA GLU A 100 -0.21 16.64 2.98
C GLU A 100 -0.85 15.56 3.86
N CYS A 101 -1.17 15.89 5.11
CA CYS A 101 -1.99 15.08 6.00
C CYS A 101 -3.40 15.67 6.14
N ILE A 102 -4.41 14.86 5.86
CA ILE A 102 -5.81 15.20 6.08
C ILE A 102 -6.29 14.43 7.32
N GLN A 103 -6.40 15.15 8.45
CA GLN A 103 -6.82 14.54 9.72
C GLN A 103 -8.34 14.47 9.80
N GLN A 104 -8.92 13.57 9.04
CA GLN A 104 -10.37 13.33 8.99
C GLN A 104 -10.66 11.85 8.70
N PRO A 105 -11.81 11.32 9.18
CA PRO A 105 -12.32 10.06 8.66
C PRO A 105 -12.53 10.15 7.14
N LEU A 106 -12.18 9.09 6.41
CA LEU A 106 -12.31 9.04 4.95
C LEU A 106 -13.71 9.47 4.46
N GLN A 107 -14.75 9.07 5.17
CA GLN A 107 -16.15 9.34 4.82
C GLN A 107 -16.50 10.84 4.85
N GLN A 108 -15.67 11.66 5.49
CA GLN A 108 -15.82 13.13 5.54
C GLN A 108 -15.05 13.84 4.42
N VAL A 109 -14.16 13.13 3.73
CA VAL A 109 -13.44 13.68 2.58
C VAL A 109 -14.34 13.62 1.35
N PRO A 110 -14.58 14.73 0.65
CA PRO A 110 -15.41 14.71 -0.56
C PRO A 110 -14.83 13.76 -1.61
N VAL A 111 -15.62 12.80 -2.08
CA VAL A 111 -15.20 11.78 -3.07
C VAL A 111 -14.58 12.43 -4.31
N LYS A 112 -15.17 13.52 -4.81
CA LYS A 112 -14.63 14.26 -5.96
C LYS A 112 -13.22 14.80 -5.70
N ALA A 113 -12.93 15.27 -4.49
CA ALA A 113 -11.61 15.78 -4.12
C ALA A 113 -10.59 14.63 -4.00
N LEU A 114 -11.01 13.47 -3.48
CA LEU A 114 -10.20 12.27 -3.43
C LEU A 114 -9.85 11.78 -4.84
N LEU A 115 -10.86 11.61 -5.70
CA LEU A 115 -10.68 11.13 -7.08
C LEU A 115 -9.85 12.09 -7.93
N ALA A 116 -9.93 13.39 -7.69
CA ALA A 116 -9.08 14.38 -8.37
C ALA A 116 -7.58 14.20 -8.07
N ARG A 117 -7.23 13.51 -6.97
CA ARG A 117 -5.86 13.17 -6.59
C ARG A 117 -5.43 11.80 -7.15
N CYS A 118 -6.38 10.94 -7.51
CA CYS A 118 -6.15 9.62 -8.10
C CYS A 118 -6.17 9.72 -9.63
N GLN A 119 -5.24 10.49 -10.22
CA GLN A 119 -5.15 10.60 -11.68
C GLN A 119 -4.56 9.32 -12.31
N GLU A 120 -4.47 9.29 -13.65
CA GLU A 120 -3.73 8.26 -14.36
C GLU A 120 -2.31 8.12 -13.77
N ASP A 121 -1.83 6.90 -13.61
CA ASP A 121 -0.57 6.56 -12.93
C ASP A 121 -0.51 6.86 -11.43
N ALA A 122 -1.59 7.32 -10.81
CA ALA A 122 -1.62 7.44 -9.36
C ALA A 122 -1.62 6.08 -8.67
N LEU A 123 -1.16 6.08 -7.41
CA LEU A 123 -1.31 4.93 -6.51
C LEU A 123 -2.25 5.32 -5.37
N LEU A 124 -3.32 4.55 -5.18
CA LEU A 124 -4.18 4.60 -4.01
C LEU A 124 -3.82 3.44 -3.08
N PHE A 125 -3.24 3.75 -1.92
CA PHE A 125 -2.97 2.80 -0.84
C PHE A 125 -4.11 2.82 0.16
N VAL A 126 -4.55 1.64 0.59
CA VAL A 126 -5.64 1.45 1.55
C VAL A 126 -5.22 0.46 2.64
N ASP A 127 -5.19 0.97 3.86
CA ASP A 127 -4.98 0.21 5.09
C ASP A 127 -5.89 0.84 6.16
N SER A 128 -7.15 0.40 6.18
CA SER A 128 -8.23 1.09 6.87
C SER A 128 -8.80 0.27 8.03
N SER A 129 -10.11 0.27 8.26
CA SER A 129 -10.70 -0.51 9.37
C SER A 129 -10.86 -1.99 9.09
N HIS A 130 -10.73 -2.42 7.85
CA HIS A 130 -10.95 -3.77 7.33
C HIS A 130 -12.35 -4.34 7.59
N VAL A 131 -13.30 -3.49 7.98
CA VAL A 131 -14.66 -3.93 8.32
C VAL A 131 -15.67 -3.29 7.38
N TYR A 132 -16.23 -4.12 6.49
CA TYR A 132 -17.33 -3.72 5.65
C TYR A 132 -18.64 -3.74 6.42
N LYS A 133 -19.22 -2.56 6.60
CA LYS A 133 -20.59 -2.34 7.09
C LYS A 133 -21.09 -1.01 6.53
N HIS A 134 -22.41 -0.80 6.51
CA HIS A 134 -22.97 0.46 6.02
C HIS A 134 -22.35 1.68 6.72
N GLY A 135 -21.84 2.60 5.94
CA GLY A 135 -21.19 3.82 6.43
C GLY A 135 -19.76 3.66 6.94
N SER A 136 -19.13 2.47 6.85
CA SER A 136 -17.71 2.31 7.14
C SER A 136 -16.84 2.88 6.01
N ASP A 137 -15.56 3.04 6.27
CA ASP A 137 -14.54 3.39 5.28
C ASP A 137 -14.45 2.35 4.15
N VAL A 138 -14.44 1.05 4.48
CA VAL A 138 -14.46 -0.03 3.48
C VAL A 138 -15.70 0.04 2.59
N TRP A 139 -16.90 0.29 3.19
CA TRP A 139 -18.12 0.52 2.40
C TRP A 139 -17.98 1.73 1.48
N HIS A 140 -17.43 2.83 2.01
CA HIS A 140 -17.22 4.06 1.24
C HIS A 140 -16.26 3.83 0.06
N LEU A 141 -15.15 3.12 0.28
CA LEU A 141 -14.20 2.75 -0.77
C LEU A 141 -14.85 1.89 -1.86
N MET A 142 -15.54 0.81 -1.47
CA MET A 142 -16.15 -0.14 -2.40
C MET A 142 -17.26 0.48 -3.25
N HIS A 143 -18.05 1.39 -2.69
CA HIS A 143 -19.23 1.92 -3.37
C HIS A 143 -19.03 3.30 -4.00
N GLN A 144 -18.12 4.11 -3.44
CA GLN A 144 -17.99 5.51 -3.86
C GLN A 144 -16.64 5.83 -4.51
N VAL A 145 -15.60 5.05 -4.22
CA VAL A 145 -14.25 5.35 -4.71
C VAL A 145 -13.81 4.40 -5.81
N TYR A 146 -13.76 3.09 -5.54
CA TYR A 146 -13.22 2.11 -6.50
C TYR A 146 -13.93 2.11 -7.86
N PRO A 147 -15.27 2.19 -7.95
CA PRO A 147 -15.95 2.23 -9.25
C PRO A 147 -15.62 3.47 -10.09
N HIS A 148 -15.07 4.52 -9.47
CA HIS A 148 -14.81 5.80 -10.12
C HIS A 148 -13.31 6.14 -10.27
N LEU A 149 -12.41 5.24 -9.86
CA LEU A 149 -10.99 5.43 -10.09
C LEU A 149 -10.70 5.56 -11.60
N PRO A 150 -9.77 6.42 -12.02
CA PRO A 150 -9.40 6.51 -13.43
C PRO A 150 -8.65 5.25 -13.90
N VAL A 151 -8.73 4.96 -15.19
CA VAL A 151 -7.92 3.92 -15.84
C VAL A 151 -6.44 4.24 -15.62
N GLY A 152 -5.65 3.22 -15.33
CA GLY A 152 -4.20 3.35 -15.00
C GLY A 152 -3.93 3.54 -13.51
N CYS A 153 -4.93 3.92 -12.69
CA CYS A 153 -4.75 4.04 -11.25
C CYS A 153 -4.46 2.65 -10.64
N LEU A 154 -3.35 2.56 -9.90
CA LEU A 154 -2.98 1.36 -9.15
C LEU A 154 -3.59 1.43 -7.75
N LEU A 155 -4.38 0.44 -7.40
CA LEU A 155 -4.93 0.27 -6.06
C LEU A 155 -4.11 -0.78 -5.30
N HIS A 156 -3.60 -0.40 -4.14
CA HIS A 156 -2.93 -1.27 -3.17
C HIS A 156 -3.82 -1.41 -1.94
N VAL A 157 -4.31 -2.59 -1.67
CA VAL A 157 -5.05 -2.89 -0.44
C VAL A 157 -4.17 -3.76 0.45
N HIS A 158 -3.98 -3.32 1.69
CA HIS A 158 -3.23 -4.06 2.70
C HIS A 158 -4.13 -5.04 3.46
N ASP A 159 -3.53 -6.02 4.13
CA ASP A 159 -4.22 -7.09 4.86
C ASP A 159 -5.15 -7.95 3.99
N ILE A 160 -4.68 -8.28 2.78
CA ILE A 160 -5.35 -9.16 1.82
C ILE A 160 -4.43 -10.33 1.45
N VAL A 161 -4.91 -11.54 1.66
CA VAL A 161 -4.16 -12.79 1.39
C VAL A 161 -4.71 -13.59 0.21
N LEU A 162 -5.56 -13.00 -0.61
CA LEU A 162 -6.14 -13.66 -1.80
C LEU A 162 -5.07 -14.34 -2.67
N PRO A 163 -5.34 -15.53 -3.19
CA PRO A 163 -6.61 -16.28 -3.20
C PRO A 163 -6.81 -17.21 -1.98
N TYR A 164 -6.03 -17.06 -0.94
CA TYR A 164 -6.17 -17.86 0.27
C TYR A 164 -7.27 -17.30 1.17
N PRO A 165 -7.93 -18.15 1.97
CA PRO A 165 -8.89 -17.66 2.97
C PRO A 165 -8.17 -16.81 4.02
N TRP A 166 -8.89 -15.88 4.63
CA TRP A 166 -8.38 -15.08 5.75
C TRP A 166 -7.85 -15.97 6.87
N LEU A 167 -6.79 -15.54 7.53
CA LEU A 167 -6.04 -16.38 8.46
C LEU A 167 -6.89 -16.76 9.68
N LYS A 168 -7.02 -18.06 9.89
CA LYS A 168 -7.87 -18.64 10.96
C LYS A 168 -7.49 -18.13 12.34
N ASP A 169 -6.20 -17.94 12.62
CA ASP A 169 -5.71 -17.52 13.92
C ASP A 169 -6.13 -16.07 14.24
N PHE A 170 -6.21 -15.21 13.23
CA PHE A 170 -6.75 -13.85 13.41
C PHE A 170 -8.23 -13.87 13.79
N TYR A 171 -9.01 -14.78 13.22
CA TYR A 171 -10.40 -14.96 13.59
C TYR A 171 -10.58 -15.55 14.98
N LEU A 172 -9.89 -16.66 15.28
CA LEU A 172 -10.13 -17.45 16.47
C LEU A 172 -9.44 -16.91 17.72
N GLU A 173 -8.20 -16.42 17.57
CA GLU A 173 -7.36 -15.98 18.67
C GLU A 173 -7.44 -14.47 18.87
N GLN A 174 -7.21 -13.69 17.79
CA GLN A 174 -7.20 -12.23 17.86
C GLN A 174 -8.62 -11.62 17.85
N LYS A 175 -9.64 -12.40 17.46
CA LYS A 175 -11.03 -11.93 17.29
C LYS A 175 -11.16 -10.77 16.28
N TRP A 176 -10.28 -10.72 15.28
CA TRP A 176 -10.35 -9.77 14.17
C TRP A 176 -11.35 -10.27 13.14
N PHE A 177 -12.58 -9.82 13.26
CA PHE A 177 -13.69 -10.18 12.36
C PHE A 177 -13.70 -9.28 11.14
N TRP A 178 -12.52 -9.14 10.53
CA TRP A 178 -12.36 -8.39 9.29
C TRP A 178 -13.01 -9.15 8.14
N ASN A 179 -13.62 -8.39 7.23
CA ASN A 179 -14.33 -8.95 6.07
C ASN A 179 -14.09 -8.14 4.79
N GLU A 180 -13.08 -7.29 4.78
CA GLU A 180 -12.69 -6.53 3.59
C GLU A 180 -12.24 -7.45 2.46
N GLN A 181 -11.49 -8.52 2.79
CA GLN A 181 -11.00 -9.47 1.81
C GLN A 181 -12.15 -10.17 1.06
N GLU A 182 -13.17 -10.64 1.77
CA GLU A 182 -14.34 -11.30 1.17
C GLU A 182 -15.12 -10.33 0.28
N MET A 183 -15.19 -9.06 0.67
CA MET A 183 -15.81 -8.02 -0.15
C MET A 183 -14.97 -7.69 -1.38
N LEU A 184 -13.65 -7.67 -1.25
CA LEU A 184 -12.74 -7.45 -2.37
C LEU A 184 -12.79 -8.62 -3.36
N GLU A 185 -12.87 -9.86 -2.87
CA GLU A 185 -13.05 -11.04 -3.71
C GLU A 185 -14.36 -10.96 -4.50
N ALA A 186 -15.47 -10.62 -3.82
CA ALA A 186 -16.76 -10.42 -4.47
C ALA A 186 -16.74 -9.26 -5.49
N PHE A 187 -16.04 -8.17 -5.18
CA PHE A 187 -15.85 -7.03 -6.09
C PHE A 187 -15.08 -7.44 -7.36
N LEU A 188 -14.09 -8.29 -7.24
CA LEU A 188 -13.28 -8.77 -8.36
C LEU A 188 -13.98 -9.87 -9.17
N ALA A 189 -14.93 -10.60 -8.56
CA ALA A 189 -15.69 -11.62 -9.25
C ALA A 189 -16.48 -11.01 -10.42
N PHE A 190 -16.27 -11.51 -11.62
CA PHE A 190 -16.89 -11.02 -12.87
C PHE A 190 -16.57 -9.56 -13.24
N ASN A 191 -15.66 -8.89 -12.50
CA ASN A 191 -15.27 -7.51 -12.78
C ASN A 191 -14.10 -7.48 -13.78
N GLN A 192 -14.36 -6.97 -14.98
CA GLN A 192 -13.35 -6.85 -16.03
C GLN A 192 -12.62 -5.50 -16.01
N SER A 193 -13.06 -4.56 -15.16
CA SER A 193 -12.47 -3.22 -15.08
C SER A 193 -11.22 -3.18 -14.20
N PHE A 194 -10.92 -4.24 -13.45
CA PHE A 194 -9.73 -4.34 -12.60
C PHE A 194 -8.92 -5.59 -12.94
N GLN A 195 -7.60 -5.45 -12.92
CA GLN A 195 -6.67 -6.55 -13.12
C GLN A 195 -5.71 -6.66 -11.95
N VAL A 196 -5.61 -7.85 -11.35
CA VAL A 196 -4.62 -8.14 -10.31
C VAL A 196 -3.21 -8.01 -10.88
N ARG A 197 -2.37 -7.23 -10.23
CA ARG A 197 -0.99 -6.93 -10.65
C ARG A 197 0.06 -7.60 -9.79
N LEU A 198 -0.14 -7.61 -8.47
CA LEU A 198 0.85 -8.13 -7.53
C LEU A 198 0.16 -8.63 -6.25
N PRO A 199 -0.20 -9.91 -6.17
CA PRO A 199 -0.66 -10.55 -4.93
C PRO A 199 0.57 -11.01 -4.13
N VAL A 200 1.04 -10.18 -3.19
CA VAL A 200 2.32 -10.40 -2.49
C VAL A 200 2.29 -11.70 -1.70
N HIS A 201 1.19 -11.97 -0.96
CA HIS A 201 1.03 -13.19 -0.18
C HIS A 201 1.16 -14.44 -1.03
N LEU A 202 0.44 -14.53 -2.14
CA LEU A 202 0.51 -15.65 -3.08
C LEU A 202 1.94 -15.87 -3.59
N LEU A 203 2.60 -14.79 -4.03
CA LEU A 203 3.95 -14.89 -4.59
C LEU A 203 4.97 -15.30 -3.54
N HIS A 204 4.86 -14.79 -2.33
CA HIS A 204 5.75 -15.13 -1.23
C HIS A 204 5.55 -16.58 -0.78
N ARG A 205 4.30 -17.02 -0.67
CA ARG A 205 3.96 -18.37 -0.25
C ARG A 205 4.37 -19.43 -1.28
N ASP A 206 4.11 -19.19 -2.56
CA ASP A 206 4.24 -20.21 -3.59
C ASP A 206 5.55 -20.17 -4.38
N SER A 207 6.29 -19.04 -4.34
CA SER A 207 7.52 -18.88 -5.10
C SER A 207 8.76 -18.92 -4.22
N VAL A 208 9.51 -20.02 -4.28
CA VAL A 208 10.84 -20.13 -3.63
C VAL A 208 11.77 -19.01 -4.08
N ARG A 209 11.74 -18.65 -5.37
CA ARG A 209 12.58 -17.59 -5.92
C ARG A 209 12.25 -16.22 -5.30
N VAL A 210 10.98 -15.89 -5.09
CA VAL A 210 10.57 -14.64 -4.42
C VAL A 210 11.12 -14.62 -3.00
N ARG A 211 10.89 -15.68 -2.22
CA ARG A 211 11.40 -15.75 -0.84
C ARG A 211 12.92 -15.61 -0.76
N GLN A 212 13.65 -16.29 -1.63
CA GLN A 212 15.10 -16.20 -1.68
C GLN A 212 15.58 -14.79 -2.03
N THR A 213 14.91 -14.15 -2.99
CA THR A 213 15.27 -12.76 -3.37
C THR A 213 14.99 -11.80 -2.23
N VAL A 214 13.83 -11.90 -1.57
CA VAL A 214 13.53 -11.04 -0.41
C VAL A 214 14.53 -11.26 0.72
N ALA A 215 14.85 -12.50 1.06
CA ALA A 215 15.85 -12.81 2.08
C ALA A 215 17.26 -12.27 1.74
N ALA A 216 17.62 -12.24 0.47
CA ALA A 216 18.92 -11.73 0.01
C ALA A 216 19.02 -10.20 0.07
N VAL A 217 17.94 -9.48 -0.24
CA VAL A 217 17.95 -8.00 -0.30
C VAL A 217 17.49 -7.34 1.00
N ALA A 218 16.78 -8.06 1.83
CA ALA A 218 16.19 -7.56 3.08
C ALA A 218 16.73 -8.34 4.29
N THR A 219 18.04 -8.33 4.46
CA THR A 219 18.76 -9.09 5.52
C THR A 219 18.36 -8.72 6.94
N ALA A 220 17.77 -7.55 7.15
CA ALA A 220 17.27 -7.07 8.45
C ALA A 220 15.81 -7.47 8.72
N LEU A 221 15.09 -8.03 7.73
CA LEU A 221 13.68 -8.37 7.89
C LEU A 221 13.47 -9.74 8.56
N PRO A 222 12.43 -9.91 9.39
CA PRO A 222 12.08 -11.20 9.97
C PRO A 222 11.88 -12.27 8.88
N GLN A 223 12.39 -13.47 9.11
CA GLN A 223 12.38 -14.57 8.13
C GLN A 223 10.96 -15.13 7.83
N ARG A 224 9.93 -14.73 8.56
CA ARG A 224 8.54 -15.17 8.40
C ARG A 224 7.64 -13.98 8.22
N ASP A 225 7.65 -13.45 7.00
CA ASP A 225 6.69 -12.42 6.63
C ASP A 225 6.22 -12.72 5.21
N ASP A 226 5.06 -13.37 5.10
CA ASP A 226 4.49 -13.76 3.81
C ASP A 226 3.88 -12.56 3.06
N GLY A 227 3.83 -11.39 3.73
CA GLY A 227 3.22 -10.18 3.19
C GLY A 227 1.70 -10.29 3.04
N PHE A 228 1.02 -9.17 3.16
CA PHE A 228 -0.44 -9.06 3.07
C PHE A 228 -0.88 -7.98 2.07
N SER A 229 0.04 -7.52 1.23
CA SER A 229 -0.24 -6.50 0.21
C SER A 229 -0.84 -7.11 -1.05
N PHE A 230 -1.90 -6.49 -1.54
CA PHE A 230 -2.59 -6.90 -2.76
C PHE A 230 -2.75 -5.70 -3.69
N TYR A 231 -2.23 -5.83 -4.90
CA TYR A 231 -2.26 -4.75 -5.89
C TYR A 231 -3.11 -5.12 -7.08
N MET A 232 -3.99 -4.21 -7.45
CA MET A 232 -4.79 -4.30 -8.68
C MET A 232 -4.81 -2.95 -9.38
N GLU A 233 -5.03 -2.95 -10.67
CA GLU A 233 -5.03 -1.74 -11.50
C GLU A 233 -6.35 -1.63 -12.24
N ARG A 234 -6.90 -0.43 -12.31
CA ARG A 234 -8.06 -0.18 -13.15
C ARG A 234 -7.64 -0.16 -14.61
N VAL A 235 -8.26 -1.01 -15.44
CA VAL A 235 -7.90 -1.20 -16.86
C VAL A 235 -9.02 -0.82 -17.84
N ALA A 236 -10.24 -0.63 -17.35
CA ALA A 236 -11.39 -0.20 -18.16
C ALA A 236 -12.43 0.58 -17.33
#